data_636e40395547082a90be1ec52b4cd151
#
_entry.id   636e40395547082a90be1ec52b4cd151
#
_cell.length_a   1.000
_cell.length_b   1.000
_cell.length_c   1.000
_cell.angle_alpha   90.00
_cell.angle_beta   90.00
_cell.angle_gamma   90.00
#
_symmetry.space_group_name_H-M   'P 1'
#
loop_
_entity.id
_entity.type
_entity.pdbx_description
1 polymer ?
#
loop_
_entity_poly.entity_id
_entity_poly.type
_entity_poly.pdbx_seq_one_letter_code
_entity_poly.pdbx_strand_id
1 'polypeptide(L)'
;MRSTTVRQAGFAALALALSTPAACGDAHDDGKARSLAALRSAEHSTDRAESVRVRSTLSYGTALSLSSDGALRWQDGVTGHLTIRYTGGALAAAMRKAGTPSLQARYLPDAYYARMSDTFAKRAGGKHWIKYAYADLARGGDGFGMYLKDQMRNTTPNQSVKMLLASGDVRRVGAERVQGVDATHYRGRVRVADLAGRDSGLGARELAALKRQLDQAGVRTETVDLWIDHRNLLVKKVERADTAQGSLVSTAYYRDYGVRIATEAPPASDTRDFTELAGSKGVGKSR
;
A
#
# COMPACT_ATOMS: atom_id res chain seq x y z
N MET A 1 -55.81 74.06 -37.44
CA MET A 1 -56.44 74.62 -36.22
C MET A 1 -56.24 73.65 -35.05
N ARG A 2 -55.79 74.19 -33.94
CA ARG A 2 -55.64 73.62 -32.59
C ARG A 2 -54.66 72.45 -32.40
N SER A 3 -53.48 72.84 -32.01
CA SER A 3 -52.43 72.09 -31.27
C SER A 3 -52.96 71.66 -29.91
N THR A 4 -52.60 70.45 -29.49
CA THR A 4 -52.64 70.05 -28.08
C THR A 4 -51.34 69.34 -27.70
N THR A 5 -50.64 70.05 -26.87
CA THR A 5 -49.33 69.62 -26.30
C THR A 5 -49.60 68.64 -25.16
N VAL A 6 -48.98 67.46 -25.21
CA VAL A 6 -48.98 66.53 -24.07
C VAL A 6 -47.56 66.45 -23.52
N ARG A 7 -47.39 66.84 -22.28
CA ARG A 7 -46.18 66.75 -21.47
C ARG A 7 -45.91 65.28 -21.14
N GLN A 8 -44.77 64.81 -21.52
CA GLN A 8 -44.25 63.52 -21.01
C GLN A 8 -43.42 63.75 -19.74
N ALA A 9 -43.83 63.10 -18.64
CA ALA A 9 -43.13 63.05 -17.39
C ALA A 9 -42.10 61.88 -17.48
N GLY A 10 -40.82 62.18 -17.26
CA GLY A 10 -39.77 61.17 -17.24
C GLY A 10 -39.77 60.38 -15.93
N PHE A 11 -39.78 59.06 -16.06
CA PHE A 11 -39.45 58.15 -14.95
C PHE A 11 -38.00 57.76 -15.12
N ALA A 12 -37.14 58.17 -14.18
CA ALA A 12 -35.80 57.68 -14.02
C ALA A 12 -35.87 56.31 -13.31
N ALA A 13 -35.61 55.23 -14.03
CA ALA A 13 -35.44 53.89 -13.44
C ALA A 13 -33.99 53.73 -12.96
N LEU A 14 -33.81 53.72 -11.66
CA LEU A 14 -32.54 53.40 -11.00
C LEU A 14 -32.32 51.88 -11.08
N ALA A 15 -31.44 51.41 -11.96
CA ALA A 15 -31.01 50.02 -12.01
C ALA A 15 -29.95 49.76 -10.92
N LEU A 16 -30.36 49.14 -9.81
CA LEU A 16 -29.44 48.57 -8.85
C LEU A 16 -28.81 47.32 -9.49
N ALA A 17 -27.55 47.42 -9.88
CA ALA A 17 -26.73 46.28 -10.21
C ALA A 17 -26.37 45.56 -8.92
N LEU A 18 -27.05 44.42 -8.64
CA LEU A 18 -26.61 43.43 -7.63
C LEU A 18 -25.39 42.69 -8.17
N SER A 19 -24.20 43.16 -7.81
CA SER A 19 -22.98 42.39 -7.96
C SER A 19 -22.97 41.24 -6.94
N THR A 20 -23.37 40.03 -7.35
CA THR A 20 -23.16 38.84 -6.60
C THR A 20 -21.64 38.54 -6.63
N PRO A 21 -20.95 38.45 -5.47
CA PRO A 21 -19.58 37.94 -5.47
C PRO A 21 -19.66 36.46 -5.89
N ALA A 22 -19.02 36.12 -7.01
CA ALA A 22 -18.80 34.76 -7.40
C ALA A 22 -17.91 34.12 -6.33
N ALA A 23 -18.49 33.30 -5.45
CA ALA A 23 -17.77 32.48 -4.50
C ALA A 23 -17.03 31.35 -5.28
N CYS A 24 -15.83 31.65 -5.77
CA CYS A 24 -14.93 30.65 -6.39
C CYS A 24 -14.19 29.79 -5.36
N GLY A 25 -14.55 29.84 -4.08
CA GLY A 25 -13.91 29.08 -3.00
C GLY A 25 -14.44 27.66 -2.78
N ASP A 26 -15.73 27.42 -3.03
CA ASP A 26 -16.43 26.23 -2.54
C ASP A 26 -16.20 24.95 -3.39
N ALA A 27 -15.91 25.08 -4.68
CA ALA A 27 -15.82 23.92 -5.59
C ALA A 27 -14.60 23.01 -5.33
N HIS A 28 -13.51 23.57 -4.80
CA HIS A 28 -12.29 22.80 -4.49
C HIS A 28 -12.43 22.04 -3.17
N ASP A 29 -13.02 22.63 -2.15
CA ASP A 29 -13.26 21.98 -0.85
C ASP A 29 -14.31 20.87 -0.96
N ASP A 30 -15.37 21.09 -1.74
CA ASP A 30 -16.37 20.05 -2.03
C ASP A 30 -15.78 18.85 -2.77
N GLY A 31 -14.86 19.05 -3.72
CA GLY A 31 -14.19 18.00 -4.47
C GLY A 31 -13.28 17.16 -3.57
N LYS A 32 -12.55 17.78 -2.66
CA LYS A 32 -11.70 17.13 -1.67
C LYS A 32 -12.53 16.34 -0.67
N ALA A 33 -13.59 16.93 -0.12
CA ALA A 33 -14.49 16.27 0.82
C ALA A 33 -15.12 15.00 0.23
N ARG A 34 -15.58 15.06 -1.04
CA ARG A 34 -16.11 13.89 -1.77
C ARG A 34 -15.04 12.82 -1.98
N SER A 35 -13.80 13.20 -2.31
CA SER A 35 -12.70 12.26 -2.48
C SER A 35 -12.35 11.54 -1.17
N LEU A 36 -12.31 12.27 -0.06
CA LEU A 36 -12.09 11.68 1.27
C LEU A 36 -13.23 10.75 1.68
N ALA A 37 -14.49 11.12 1.40
CA ALA A 37 -15.65 10.27 1.66
C ALA A 37 -15.58 8.95 0.86
N ALA A 38 -15.20 9.02 -0.42
CA ALA A 38 -14.99 7.83 -1.26
C ALA A 38 -13.87 6.93 -0.71
N LEU A 39 -12.76 7.49 -0.24
CA LEU A 39 -11.68 6.73 0.38
C LEU A 39 -12.12 6.06 1.69
N ARG A 40 -12.92 6.72 2.55
CA ARG A 40 -13.50 6.10 3.76
C ARG A 40 -14.40 4.93 3.40
N SER A 41 -15.24 5.08 2.38
CA SER A 41 -16.08 3.99 1.87
C SER A 41 -15.24 2.83 1.35
N ALA A 42 -14.14 3.12 0.64
CA ALA A 42 -13.24 2.10 0.12
C ALA A 42 -12.46 1.39 1.23
N GLU A 43 -11.98 2.13 2.21
CA GLU A 43 -11.33 1.57 3.40
C GLU A 43 -12.26 0.58 4.10
N HIS A 44 -13.48 0.99 4.41
CA HIS A 44 -14.47 0.18 5.10
C HIS A 44 -14.92 -1.05 4.29
N SER A 45 -15.14 -0.91 2.97
CA SER A 45 -15.53 -2.03 2.10
C SER A 45 -14.40 -3.04 1.92
N THR A 46 -13.17 -2.55 1.77
CA THR A 46 -11.99 -3.40 1.64
C THR A 46 -11.70 -4.14 2.96
N ASP A 47 -11.86 -3.48 4.10
CA ASP A 47 -11.66 -4.11 5.42
C ASP A 47 -12.64 -5.27 5.64
N ARG A 48 -13.93 -5.05 5.34
CA ARG A 48 -14.96 -6.09 5.46
C ARG A 48 -14.81 -7.26 4.48
N ALA A 49 -14.10 -7.07 3.38
CA ALA A 49 -13.88 -8.15 2.41
C ALA A 49 -12.90 -9.23 2.92
N GLU A 50 -12.10 -8.90 3.94
CA GLU A 50 -11.21 -9.78 4.71
C GLU A 50 -10.12 -10.50 3.92
N SER A 51 -10.27 -10.70 2.62
CA SER A 51 -9.32 -11.43 1.77
C SER A 51 -9.36 -10.96 0.33
N VAL A 52 -8.27 -11.22 -0.42
CA VAL A 52 -8.14 -10.81 -1.82
C VAL A 52 -7.07 -11.65 -2.53
N ARG A 53 -7.21 -11.84 -3.83
CA ARG A 53 -6.10 -12.21 -4.71
C ARG A 53 -5.33 -10.97 -5.12
N VAL A 54 -4.00 -11.03 -5.02
CA VAL A 54 -3.10 -9.92 -5.35
C VAL A 54 -2.05 -10.34 -6.35
N ARG A 55 -1.78 -9.45 -7.32
CA ARG A 55 -0.60 -9.49 -8.17
C ARG A 55 0.11 -8.16 -8.03
N SER A 56 1.41 -8.18 -7.71
CA SER A 56 2.16 -6.95 -7.54
C SER A 56 3.53 -6.99 -8.17
N THR A 57 4.08 -5.79 -8.40
CA THR A 57 5.47 -5.55 -8.78
C THR A 57 6.04 -4.48 -7.86
N LEU A 58 7.30 -4.63 -7.51
CA LEU A 58 8.07 -3.64 -6.76
C LEU A 58 9.40 -3.44 -7.49
N SER A 59 9.81 -2.19 -7.65
CA SER A 59 11.18 -1.83 -8.06
C SER A 59 11.75 -0.78 -7.12
N TYR A 60 13.03 -0.92 -6.81
CA TYR A 60 13.74 -0.01 -5.91
C TYR A 60 15.14 0.26 -6.47
N GLY A 61 15.28 1.33 -7.23
CA GLY A 61 16.51 1.70 -7.91
C GLY A 61 17.13 0.53 -8.67
N THR A 62 18.46 0.36 -8.49
CA THR A 62 19.22 -0.78 -9.03
C THR A 62 19.31 -1.96 -8.06
N ALA A 63 18.80 -1.81 -6.83
CA ALA A 63 18.94 -2.81 -5.77
C ALA A 63 17.98 -3.99 -5.96
N LEU A 64 16.71 -3.73 -6.31
CA LEU A 64 15.65 -4.72 -6.26
C LEU A 64 14.60 -4.49 -7.33
N SER A 65 14.23 -5.55 -8.04
CA SER A 65 12.93 -5.65 -8.71
C SER A 65 12.36 -7.04 -8.43
N LEU A 66 11.07 -7.08 -8.11
CA LEU A 66 10.36 -8.34 -7.88
C LEU A 66 8.92 -8.26 -8.39
N SER A 67 8.33 -9.41 -8.62
CA SER A 67 6.90 -9.60 -8.80
C SER A 67 6.37 -10.60 -7.79
N SER A 68 5.12 -10.43 -7.36
CA SER A 68 4.43 -11.40 -6.53
C SER A 68 3.01 -11.68 -7.02
N ASP A 69 2.54 -12.89 -6.75
CA ASP A 69 1.18 -13.35 -7.09
C ASP A 69 0.70 -14.31 -6.01
N GLY A 70 -0.54 -14.17 -5.55
CA GLY A 70 -1.12 -15.05 -4.56
C GLY A 70 -2.39 -14.49 -3.93
N ALA A 71 -2.64 -14.85 -2.67
CA ALA A 71 -3.81 -14.42 -1.94
C ALA A 71 -3.49 -14.14 -0.46
N LEU A 72 -4.13 -13.11 0.07
CA LEU A 72 -3.95 -12.63 1.45
C LEU A 72 -5.29 -12.44 2.13
N ARG A 73 -5.33 -12.71 3.43
CA ARG A 73 -6.42 -12.45 4.37
C ARG A 73 -5.87 -11.65 5.55
N TRP A 74 -6.68 -10.74 6.16
CA TRP A 74 -6.20 -9.81 7.20
C TRP A 74 -7.10 -9.69 8.43
N GLN A 75 -8.16 -10.44 8.57
CA GLN A 75 -9.12 -10.32 9.68
C GLN A 75 -8.48 -10.51 11.07
N ASP A 76 -7.74 -11.59 11.27
CA ASP A 76 -7.08 -11.95 12.54
C ASP A 76 -5.54 -11.92 12.40
N GLY A 77 -5.02 -10.89 11.77
CA GLY A 77 -3.64 -10.82 11.32
C GLY A 77 -3.49 -11.28 9.88
N VAL A 78 -2.34 -10.94 9.26
CA VAL A 78 -2.12 -11.30 7.85
C VAL A 78 -1.83 -12.78 7.73
N THR A 79 -2.66 -13.48 6.96
CA THR A 79 -2.46 -14.88 6.57
C THR A 79 -2.55 -15.00 5.05
N GLY A 80 -1.95 -16.03 4.48
CA GLY A 80 -2.01 -16.26 3.04
C GLY A 80 -0.72 -16.80 2.45
N HIS A 81 -0.66 -16.77 1.13
CA HIS A 81 0.51 -17.26 0.41
C HIS A 81 0.81 -16.35 -0.79
N LEU A 82 2.09 -16.17 -1.08
CA LEU A 82 2.57 -15.48 -2.26
C LEU A 82 3.68 -16.29 -2.93
N THR A 83 3.70 -16.29 -4.26
CA THR A 83 4.88 -16.64 -5.05
C THR A 83 5.62 -15.35 -5.38
N ILE A 84 6.85 -15.22 -4.93
CA ILE A 84 7.70 -14.05 -5.15
C ILE A 84 8.80 -14.41 -6.14
N ARG A 85 8.98 -13.62 -7.20
CA ARG A 85 10.02 -13.78 -8.21
C ARG A 85 10.91 -12.54 -8.20
N TYR A 86 12.20 -12.75 -8.09
CA TYR A 86 13.20 -11.69 -8.19
C TYR A 86 13.51 -11.44 -9.67
N THR A 87 13.05 -10.31 -10.20
CA THR A 87 13.07 -10.01 -11.64
C THR A 87 14.24 -9.15 -12.07
N GLY A 88 14.84 -8.37 -11.15
CA GLY A 88 15.94 -7.46 -11.46
C GLY A 88 16.68 -6.92 -10.24
N GLY A 89 17.75 -6.18 -10.50
CA GLY A 89 18.60 -5.56 -9.48
C GLY A 89 19.63 -6.50 -8.86
N ALA A 90 20.45 -5.93 -7.97
CA ALA A 90 21.53 -6.66 -7.29
C ALA A 90 21.02 -7.87 -6.50
N LEU A 91 19.87 -7.73 -5.84
CA LEU A 91 19.27 -8.83 -5.08
C LEU A 91 18.85 -9.99 -5.99
N ALA A 92 18.27 -9.73 -7.16
CA ALA A 92 17.90 -10.79 -8.10
C ALA A 92 19.15 -11.55 -8.61
N ALA A 93 20.26 -10.86 -8.84
CA ALA A 93 21.52 -11.49 -9.20
C ALA A 93 22.05 -12.40 -8.06
N ALA A 94 22.00 -11.92 -6.82
CA ALA A 94 22.37 -12.70 -5.65
C ALA A 94 21.48 -13.93 -5.44
N MET A 95 20.17 -13.77 -5.60
CA MET A 95 19.20 -14.87 -5.47
C MET A 95 19.35 -15.91 -6.57
N ARG A 96 19.63 -15.51 -7.82
CA ARG A 96 19.98 -16.47 -8.89
C ARG A 96 21.26 -17.24 -8.59
N LYS A 97 22.31 -16.54 -8.11
CA LYS A 97 23.56 -17.19 -7.71
C LYS A 97 23.36 -18.18 -6.54
N ALA A 98 22.42 -17.87 -5.64
CA ALA A 98 22.03 -18.77 -4.56
C ALA A 98 21.12 -19.93 -5.04
N GLY A 99 20.73 -19.96 -6.32
CA GLY A 99 19.82 -20.94 -6.88
C GLY A 99 18.36 -20.75 -6.49
N THR A 100 17.97 -19.54 -6.00
CA THR A 100 16.61 -19.25 -5.53
C THR A 100 16.06 -17.99 -6.23
N PRO A 101 15.84 -18.02 -7.57
CA PRO A 101 15.30 -16.86 -8.31
C PRO A 101 13.85 -16.56 -7.97
N SER A 102 13.17 -17.49 -7.32
CA SER A 102 11.81 -17.33 -6.78
C SER A 102 11.66 -18.11 -5.49
N LEU A 103 10.70 -17.69 -4.67
CA LEU A 103 10.33 -18.40 -3.45
C LEU A 103 8.81 -18.41 -3.28
N GLN A 104 8.31 -19.40 -2.53
CA GLN A 104 6.95 -19.42 -2.02
C GLN A 104 6.96 -18.88 -0.60
N ALA A 105 6.10 -17.94 -0.32
CA ALA A 105 5.90 -17.36 1.00
C ALA A 105 4.57 -17.83 1.59
N ARG A 106 4.56 -18.15 2.88
CA ARG A 106 3.34 -18.37 3.67
C ARG A 106 3.34 -17.40 4.83
N TYR A 107 2.23 -16.70 4.99
CA TYR A 107 1.97 -15.78 6.09
C TYR A 107 1.04 -16.44 7.07
N LEU A 108 1.42 -16.47 8.34
CA LEU A 108 0.62 -16.95 9.47
C LEU A 108 0.64 -15.89 10.57
N PRO A 109 -0.27 -15.91 11.53
CA PRO A 109 -0.37 -14.85 12.55
C PRO A 109 0.89 -14.67 13.40
N ASP A 110 1.66 -15.75 13.59
CA ASP A 110 2.84 -15.83 14.45
C ASP A 110 4.18 -15.86 13.69
N ALA A 111 4.14 -16.24 12.40
CA ALA A 111 5.37 -16.43 11.63
C ALA A 111 5.18 -16.25 10.12
N TYR A 112 6.28 -15.89 9.48
CA TYR A 112 6.44 -15.94 8.04
C TYR A 112 7.31 -17.14 7.67
N TYR A 113 6.94 -17.83 6.60
CA TYR A 113 7.68 -18.97 6.08
C TYR A 113 8.09 -18.71 4.63
N ALA A 114 9.36 -18.94 4.32
CA ALA A 114 9.88 -18.83 2.96
C ALA A 114 10.40 -20.20 2.49
N ARG A 115 9.83 -20.73 1.40
CA ARG A 115 10.34 -21.93 0.75
C ARG A 115 11.47 -21.55 -0.19
N MET A 116 12.63 -22.05 0.13
CA MET A 116 13.83 -21.89 -0.65
C MET A 116 14.00 -23.01 -1.68
N SER A 117 15.02 -22.92 -2.53
CA SER A 117 15.32 -23.93 -3.55
C SER A 117 15.92 -25.21 -2.96
N ASP A 118 15.91 -26.28 -3.76
CA ASP A 118 16.59 -27.54 -3.43
C ASP A 118 18.09 -27.33 -3.25
N THR A 119 18.71 -26.40 -4.00
CA THR A 119 20.12 -26.01 -3.83
C THR A 119 20.38 -25.42 -2.44
N PHE A 120 19.46 -24.62 -1.94
CA PHE A 120 19.52 -24.11 -0.57
C PHE A 120 19.32 -25.25 0.45
N ALA A 121 18.32 -26.11 0.26
CA ALA A 121 18.00 -27.20 1.16
C ALA A 121 19.19 -28.14 1.40
N LYS A 122 19.95 -28.46 0.35
CA LYS A 122 21.19 -29.25 0.46
C LYS A 122 22.20 -28.67 1.47
N ARG A 123 22.23 -27.33 1.61
CA ARG A 123 23.11 -26.62 2.55
C ARG A 123 22.45 -26.38 3.92
N ALA A 124 21.14 -26.54 4.01
CA ALA A 124 20.32 -26.30 5.19
C ALA A 124 19.89 -27.63 5.88
N GLY A 125 20.60 -28.72 5.68
CA GLY A 125 20.29 -30.02 6.28
C GLY A 125 19.06 -30.70 5.67
N GLY A 126 18.81 -30.47 4.37
CA GLY A 126 17.71 -31.07 3.62
C GLY A 126 16.36 -30.33 3.77
N LYS A 127 16.33 -29.22 4.51
CA LYS A 127 15.09 -28.48 4.80
C LYS A 127 14.88 -27.33 3.81
N HIS A 128 13.68 -27.24 3.25
CA HIS A 128 13.35 -26.24 2.23
C HIS A 128 12.74 -24.97 2.83
N TRP A 129 12.06 -25.04 3.97
CA TRP A 129 11.38 -23.91 4.57
C TRP A 129 12.20 -23.26 5.66
N ILE A 130 12.25 -21.92 5.62
CA ILE A 130 12.79 -21.10 6.72
C ILE A 130 11.60 -20.46 7.41
N LYS A 131 11.51 -20.65 8.74
CA LYS A 131 10.53 -19.99 9.59
C LYS A 131 11.16 -18.75 10.20
N TYR A 132 10.45 -17.63 10.06
CA TYR A 132 10.75 -16.35 10.69
C TYR A 132 9.64 -16.06 11.71
N ALA A 133 9.84 -16.49 12.96
CA ALA A 133 8.88 -16.20 14.02
C ALA A 133 8.91 -14.69 14.34
N TYR A 134 7.76 -14.02 14.33
CA TYR A 134 7.69 -12.58 14.56
C TYR A 134 8.19 -12.17 15.96
N ALA A 135 8.03 -13.04 16.96
CA ALA A 135 8.55 -12.82 18.30
C ALA A 135 10.10 -12.81 18.32
N ASP A 136 10.74 -13.67 17.53
CA ASP A 136 12.21 -13.77 17.46
C ASP A 136 12.79 -12.59 16.68
N LEU A 137 12.16 -12.22 15.58
CA LEU A 137 12.53 -11.04 14.82
C LEU A 137 12.47 -9.76 15.68
N ALA A 138 11.47 -9.66 16.56
CA ALA A 138 11.35 -8.52 17.47
C ALA A 138 12.43 -8.48 18.56
N ARG A 139 13.01 -9.64 18.94
CA ARG A 139 14.07 -9.75 19.95
C ARG A 139 15.47 -9.51 19.42
N GLY A 140 15.66 -9.67 18.10
CA GLY A 140 16.97 -9.58 17.45
C GLY A 140 17.66 -8.21 17.55
N GLY A 141 16.97 -7.16 17.96
CA GLY A 141 17.52 -5.83 18.29
C GLY A 141 18.14 -5.05 17.13
N ASP A 142 18.26 -5.65 15.94
CA ASP A 142 18.94 -5.09 14.77
C ASP A 142 18.05 -4.19 13.86
N GLY A 143 16.83 -3.93 14.28
CA GLY A 143 15.85 -3.16 13.50
C GLY A 143 15.32 -3.89 12.26
N PHE A 144 16.07 -4.83 11.68
CA PHE A 144 15.68 -5.58 10.49
C PHE A 144 14.49 -6.51 10.77
N GLY A 145 14.50 -7.18 11.91
CA GLY A 145 13.40 -8.05 12.31
C GLY A 145 12.10 -7.28 12.53
N MET A 146 12.17 -6.11 13.16
CA MET A 146 11.03 -5.19 13.32
C MET A 146 10.53 -4.69 11.97
N TYR A 147 11.44 -4.28 11.09
CA TYR A 147 11.12 -3.86 9.72
C TYR A 147 10.40 -4.98 8.95
N LEU A 148 10.94 -6.21 8.97
CA LEU A 148 10.34 -7.34 8.27
C LEU A 148 8.94 -7.67 8.79
N LYS A 149 8.75 -7.64 10.12
CA LYS A 149 7.44 -7.80 10.76
C LYS A 149 6.45 -6.71 10.33
N ASP A 150 6.88 -5.44 10.34
CA ASP A 150 6.04 -4.32 9.96
C ASP A 150 5.69 -4.36 8.46
N GLN A 151 6.64 -4.72 7.59
CA GLN A 151 6.39 -4.95 6.17
C GLN A 151 5.32 -6.03 5.93
N MET A 152 5.39 -7.13 6.65
CA MET A 152 4.43 -8.23 6.49
C MET A 152 3.05 -7.89 7.00
N ARG A 153 2.94 -7.10 8.07
CA ARG A 153 1.66 -6.64 8.61
C ARG A 153 1.01 -5.56 7.75
N ASN A 154 1.81 -4.79 7.01
CA ASN A 154 1.35 -3.67 6.19
C ASN A 154 1.09 -4.05 4.73
N THR A 155 1.10 -5.33 4.37
CA THR A 155 0.87 -5.82 3.00
C THR A 155 -0.62 -5.81 2.60
N THR A 156 -1.49 -5.23 3.42
CA THR A 156 -2.93 -5.20 3.15
C THR A 156 -3.32 -4.10 2.15
N PRO A 157 -4.38 -4.29 1.33
CA PRO A 157 -4.86 -3.26 0.41
C PRO A 157 -5.21 -1.94 1.11
N ASN A 158 -5.73 -2.02 2.35
CA ASN A 158 -6.17 -0.86 3.13
C ASN A 158 -5.06 0.09 3.53
N GLN A 159 -3.82 -0.35 3.62
CA GLN A 159 -2.72 0.49 4.08
C GLN A 159 -2.56 1.76 3.26
N SER A 160 -2.60 1.66 1.93
CA SER A 160 -2.46 2.81 1.03
C SER A 160 -3.67 3.74 1.10
N VAL A 161 -4.88 3.20 1.31
CA VAL A 161 -6.09 4.00 1.50
C VAL A 161 -5.99 4.79 2.80
N LYS A 162 -5.63 4.15 3.91
CA LYS A 162 -5.41 4.78 5.22
C LYS A 162 -4.30 5.84 5.15
N MET A 163 -3.26 5.60 4.38
CA MET A 163 -2.15 6.53 4.16
C MET A 163 -2.61 7.83 3.50
N LEU A 164 -3.45 7.75 2.45
CA LEU A 164 -4.04 8.93 1.82
C LEU A 164 -5.05 9.64 2.73
N LEU A 165 -5.84 8.90 3.51
CA LEU A 165 -6.73 9.49 4.51
C LEU A 165 -5.92 10.26 5.58
N ALA A 166 -4.81 9.68 6.05
CA ALA A 166 -3.92 10.33 7.04
C ALA A 166 -3.23 11.58 6.50
N SER A 167 -2.91 11.63 5.21
CA SER A 167 -2.32 12.81 4.58
C SER A 167 -3.32 13.94 4.34
N GLY A 168 -4.59 13.60 4.18
CA GLY A 168 -5.64 14.54 3.80
C GLY A 168 -5.44 15.18 2.42
N ASP A 169 -4.42 14.79 1.65
CA ASP A 169 -4.14 15.28 0.30
C ASP A 169 -4.61 14.24 -0.72
N VAL A 170 -5.83 14.41 -1.21
CA VAL A 170 -6.42 13.54 -2.22
C VAL A 170 -7.30 14.31 -3.19
N ARG A 171 -7.22 13.95 -4.47
CA ARG A 171 -8.13 14.44 -5.51
C ARG A 171 -8.58 13.30 -6.43
N ARG A 172 -9.77 13.43 -6.96
CA ARG A 172 -10.28 12.59 -8.05
C ARG A 172 -9.55 12.98 -9.34
N VAL A 173 -9.03 12.00 -10.06
CA VAL A 173 -8.36 12.18 -11.36
C VAL A 173 -9.35 11.97 -12.50
N GLY A 174 -10.11 10.88 -12.47
CA GLY A 174 -11.06 10.54 -13.53
C GLY A 174 -11.61 9.13 -13.39
N ALA A 175 -12.33 8.67 -14.40
CA ALA A 175 -12.74 7.28 -14.55
C ALA A 175 -11.77 6.56 -15.50
N GLU A 176 -11.39 5.35 -15.15
CA GLU A 176 -10.51 4.49 -15.93
C GLU A 176 -10.96 3.03 -15.88
N ARG A 177 -10.66 2.26 -16.93
CA ARG A 177 -10.90 0.83 -16.94
C ARG A 177 -9.60 0.07 -16.61
N VAL A 178 -9.61 -0.69 -15.52
CA VAL A 178 -8.45 -1.42 -15.00
C VAL A 178 -8.73 -2.92 -15.12
N GLN A 179 -8.00 -3.63 -15.97
CA GLN A 179 -8.17 -5.07 -16.19
C GLN A 179 -9.64 -5.49 -16.45
N GLY A 180 -10.39 -4.66 -17.20
CA GLY A 180 -11.79 -4.91 -17.51
C GLY A 180 -12.80 -4.39 -16.47
N VAL A 181 -12.35 -3.84 -15.33
CA VAL A 181 -13.19 -3.28 -14.27
C VAL A 181 -13.23 -1.76 -14.38
N ASP A 182 -14.42 -1.16 -14.40
CA ASP A 182 -14.57 0.29 -14.36
C ASP A 182 -14.29 0.80 -12.95
N ALA A 183 -13.40 1.78 -12.85
CA ALA A 183 -12.92 2.32 -11.58
C ALA A 183 -12.75 3.83 -11.62
N THR A 184 -12.89 4.47 -10.47
CA THR A 184 -12.52 5.88 -10.28
C THR A 184 -11.08 5.95 -9.78
N HIS A 185 -10.27 6.74 -10.46
CA HIS A 185 -8.88 7.00 -10.10
C HIS A 185 -8.80 8.19 -9.15
N TYR A 186 -8.15 7.96 -8.01
CA TYR A 186 -7.78 8.98 -7.01
C TYR A 186 -6.27 9.06 -6.92
N ARG A 187 -5.75 10.26 -6.69
CA ARG A 187 -4.32 10.52 -6.47
C ARG A 187 -4.13 11.47 -5.32
N GLY A 188 -3.11 11.22 -4.52
CA GLY A 188 -2.68 12.14 -3.49
C GLY A 188 -1.19 12.03 -3.21
N ARG A 189 -0.70 13.00 -2.43
CA ARG A 189 0.69 13.06 -1.99
C ARG A 189 0.74 12.87 -0.47
N VAL A 190 1.57 11.97 -0.05
CA VAL A 190 1.83 11.68 1.36
C VAL A 190 3.17 12.24 1.73
N ARG A 191 3.21 13.27 2.57
CA ARG A 191 4.44 13.75 3.21
C ARG A 191 4.51 13.15 4.60
N VAL A 192 5.62 12.49 4.91
CA VAL A 192 5.79 11.78 6.20
C VAL A 192 5.64 12.72 7.38
N ALA A 193 6.15 13.98 7.26
CA ALA A 193 6.02 15.01 8.27
C ALA A 193 4.56 15.41 8.56
N ASP A 194 3.70 15.38 7.54
CA ASP A 194 2.30 15.85 7.61
C ASP A 194 1.33 14.74 8.03
N LEU A 195 1.79 13.49 8.17
CA LEU A 195 0.93 12.37 8.54
C LEU A 195 0.33 12.57 9.92
N ALA A 196 -0.99 12.67 9.97
CA ALA A 196 -1.79 12.78 11.18
C ALA A 196 -2.78 11.61 11.28
N GLY A 197 -3.00 11.11 12.49
CA GLY A 197 -3.92 9.98 12.72
C GLY A 197 -5.40 10.34 12.60
N ARG A 198 -5.75 11.63 12.51
CA ARG A 198 -7.14 12.09 12.42
C ARG A 198 -7.77 11.60 11.12
N ASP A 199 -8.96 11.03 11.22
CA ASP A 199 -9.79 10.58 10.10
C ASP A 199 -9.20 9.47 9.20
N SER A 200 -8.05 8.89 9.58
CA SER A 200 -7.37 7.88 8.77
C SER A 200 -7.75 6.43 9.12
N GLY A 201 -8.41 6.22 10.25
CA GLY A 201 -8.59 4.89 10.82
C GLY A 201 -7.29 4.26 11.36
N LEU A 202 -6.16 5.00 11.35
CA LEU A 202 -4.89 4.56 11.94
C LEU A 202 -4.83 4.92 13.42
N GLY A 203 -4.58 3.93 14.27
CA GLY A 203 -4.22 4.15 15.66
C GLY A 203 -2.82 4.78 15.80
N ALA A 204 -2.52 5.36 16.97
CA ALA A 204 -1.24 6.02 17.21
C ALA A 204 -0.02 5.09 16.99
N ARG A 205 -0.16 3.81 17.31
CA ARG A 205 0.90 2.80 17.10
C ARG A 205 1.11 2.49 15.61
N GLU A 206 0.02 2.37 14.85
CA GLU A 206 0.06 2.11 13.40
C GLU A 206 0.66 3.31 12.65
N LEU A 207 0.26 4.53 13.02
CA LEU A 207 0.82 5.76 12.46
C LEU A 207 2.33 5.87 12.74
N ALA A 208 2.77 5.58 13.97
CA ALA A 208 4.18 5.58 14.32
C ALA A 208 4.96 4.49 13.56
N ALA A 209 4.39 3.31 13.37
CA ALA A 209 5.00 2.25 12.57
C ALA A 209 5.13 2.65 11.09
N LEU A 210 4.08 3.23 10.52
CA LEU A 210 4.10 3.75 9.15
C LEU A 210 5.18 4.83 8.95
N LYS A 211 5.26 5.80 9.86
CA LYS A 211 6.30 6.83 9.81
C LYS A 211 7.69 6.23 9.85
N ARG A 212 7.97 5.33 10.80
CA ARG A 212 9.28 4.64 10.88
C ARG A 212 9.60 3.86 9.61
N GLN A 213 8.63 3.16 9.03
CA GLN A 213 8.81 2.40 7.80
C GLN A 213 9.22 3.30 6.63
N LEU A 214 8.54 4.43 6.45
CA LEU A 214 8.84 5.40 5.39
C LEU A 214 10.21 6.06 5.62
N ASP A 215 10.52 6.44 6.86
CA ASP A 215 11.82 7.01 7.23
C ASP A 215 12.98 6.02 7.01
N GLN A 216 12.81 4.74 7.37
CA GLN A 216 13.81 3.69 7.12
C GLN A 216 14.02 3.42 5.63
N ALA A 217 12.97 3.55 4.83
CA ALA A 217 13.06 3.48 3.37
C ALA A 217 13.64 4.76 2.74
N GLY A 218 13.93 5.80 3.52
CA GLY A 218 14.40 7.09 3.05
C GLY A 218 13.34 7.88 2.28
N VAL A 219 12.05 7.56 2.48
CA VAL A 219 10.91 8.20 1.84
C VAL A 219 10.47 9.40 2.64
N ARG A 220 10.59 10.60 2.06
CA ARG A 220 10.05 11.84 2.63
C ARG A 220 8.68 12.20 2.06
N THR A 221 8.49 11.88 0.81
CA THR A 221 7.24 12.14 0.08
C THR A 221 6.96 10.97 -0.84
N GLU A 222 5.71 10.53 -0.83
CA GLU A 222 5.21 9.47 -1.68
C GLU A 222 3.98 9.94 -2.46
N THR A 223 3.88 9.59 -3.73
CA THR A 223 2.67 9.76 -4.53
C THR A 223 1.93 8.44 -4.56
N VAL A 224 0.67 8.48 -4.18
CA VAL A 224 -0.21 7.31 -4.14
C VAL A 224 -1.36 7.50 -5.12
N ASP A 225 -1.52 6.53 -6.00
CA ASP A 225 -2.61 6.41 -6.95
C ASP A 225 -3.48 5.20 -6.56
N LEU A 226 -4.79 5.38 -6.45
CA LEU A 226 -5.77 4.35 -6.11
C LEU A 226 -6.87 4.30 -7.15
N TRP A 227 -7.25 3.12 -7.59
CA TRP A 227 -8.42 2.87 -8.46
C TRP A 227 -9.44 2.06 -7.68
N ILE A 228 -10.62 2.64 -7.51
CA ILE A 228 -11.72 2.11 -6.68
C ILE A 228 -12.91 1.82 -7.58
N ASP A 229 -13.46 0.60 -7.51
CA ASP A 229 -14.62 0.18 -8.31
C ASP A 229 -15.95 0.69 -7.72
N HIS A 230 -17.06 0.41 -8.40
CA HIS A 230 -18.42 0.80 -7.98
C HIS A 230 -18.89 0.14 -6.67
N ARG A 231 -18.21 -0.93 -6.21
CA ARG A 231 -18.46 -1.57 -4.91
C ARG A 231 -17.60 -0.97 -3.79
N ASN A 232 -16.89 0.10 -4.06
CA ASN A 232 -15.89 0.72 -3.20
C ASN A 232 -14.71 -0.23 -2.85
N LEU A 233 -14.35 -1.14 -3.75
CA LEU A 233 -13.20 -2.01 -3.57
C LEU A 233 -12.00 -1.49 -4.36
N LEU A 234 -10.82 -1.55 -3.77
CA LEU A 234 -9.58 -1.18 -4.41
C LEU A 234 -9.20 -2.23 -5.47
N VAL A 235 -9.15 -1.85 -6.75
CA VAL A 235 -8.78 -2.76 -7.85
C VAL A 235 -7.33 -2.62 -8.29
N LYS A 236 -6.73 -1.45 -8.04
CA LYS A 236 -5.31 -1.19 -8.34
C LYS A 236 -4.77 -0.11 -7.41
N LYS A 237 -3.50 -0.22 -7.05
CA LYS A 237 -2.72 0.87 -6.46
C LYS A 237 -1.39 1.05 -7.18
N VAL A 238 -0.87 2.27 -7.16
CA VAL A 238 0.51 2.57 -7.53
C VAL A 238 1.07 3.56 -6.52
N GLU A 239 2.21 3.21 -5.97
CA GLU A 239 2.97 4.03 -5.02
C GLU A 239 4.31 4.38 -5.64
N ARG A 240 4.72 5.65 -5.54
CA ARG A 240 5.99 6.15 -6.07
C ARG A 240 6.65 7.09 -5.08
N ALA A 241 7.89 6.81 -4.77
CA ALA A 241 8.72 7.66 -3.94
C ALA A 241 10.13 7.76 -4.50
N ASP A 242 10.77 8.89 -4.33
CA ASP A 242 12.18 9.05 -4.59
C ASP A 242 12.95 8.96 -3.28
N THR A 243 14.02 8.18 -3.30
CA THR A 243 14.91 7.95 -2.16
C THR A 243 16.36 8.20 -2.55
N ALA A 244 17.27 8.24 -1.59
CA ALA A 244 18.69 8.37 -1.86
C ALA A 244 19.29 7.20 -2.67
N GLN A 245 18.65 6.02 -2.62
CA GLN A 245 19.06 4.80 -3.32
C GLN A 245 18.37 4.64 -4.68
N GLY A 246 17.53 5.61 -5.09
CA GLY A 246 16.80 5.61 -6.35
C GLY A 246 15.28 5.62 -6.17
N SER A 247 14.58 5.55 -7.28
CA SER A 247 13.11 5.55 -7.28
C SER A 247 12.56 4.22 -6.78
N LEU A 248 11.57 4.31 -5.87
CA LEU A 248 10.75 3.20 -5.42
C LEU A 248 9.41 3.26 -6.14
N VAL A 249 9.03 2.20 -6.83
CA VAL A 249 7.73 2.06 -7.49
C VAL A 249 7.10 0.73 -7.09
N SER A 250 5.92 0.80 -6.50
CA SER A 250 5.09 -0.36 -6.15
C SER A 250 3.79 -0.30 -6.93
N THR A 251 3.42 -1.39 -7.60
CA THR A 251 2.11 -1.53 -8.27
C THR A 251 1.46 -2.81 -7.80
N ALA A 252 0.18 -2.74 -7.42
CA ALA A 252 -0.59 -3.93 -7.07
C ALA A 252 -1.97 -3.89 -7.74
N TYR A 253 -2.43 -5.06 -8.16
CA TYR A 253 -3.76 -5.33 -8.69
C TYR A 253 -4.48 -6.30 -7.77
N TYR A 254 -5.75 -6.03 -7.49
CA TYR A 254 -6.57 -6.78 -6.57
C TYR A 254 -7.82 -7.30 -7.27
N ARG A 255 -8.15 -8.56 -7.01
CA ARG A 255 -9.33 -9.23 -7.56
C ARG A 255 -9.83 -10.32 -6.62
N ASP A 256 -11.03 -10.82 -6.87
CA ASP A 256 -11.61 -11.94 -6.13
C ASP A 256 -11.62 -11.69 -4.62
N TYR A 257 -12.12 -10.52 -4.20
CA TYR A 257 -12.34 -10.19 -2.80
C TYR A 257 -13.26 -11.21 -2.13
N GLY A 258 -13.01 -11.55 -0.87
CA GLY A 258 -13.75 -12.58 -0.14
C GLY A 258 -13.35 -14.01 -0.50
N VAL A 259 -12.24 -14.21 -1.23
CA VAL A 259 -11.75 -15.55 -1.60
C VAL A 259 -11.40 -16.36 -0.35
N ARG A 260 -11.81 -17.63 -0.32
CA ARG A 260 -11.42 -18.53 0.76
C ARG A 260 -9.93 -18.86 0.68
N ILE A 261 -9.22 -18.65 1.77
CA ILE A 261 -7.79 -18.91 1.89
C ILE A 261 -7.57 -19.84 3.09
N ALA A 262 -7.02 -21.01 2.82
CA ALA A 262 -6.46 -21.88 3.83
C ALA A 262 -4.94 -21.82 3.73
N THR A 263 -4.28 -21.40 4.81
CA THR A 263 -2.81 -21.37 4.87
C THR A 263 -2.39 -22.10 6.14
N GLU A 264 -1.64 -23.17 5.95
CA GLU A 264 -1.10 -23.99 7.02
C GLU A 264 0.41 -23.83 7.11
N ALA A 265 0.96 -24.05 8.31
CA ALA A 265 2.40 -24.11 8.49
C ALA A 265 2.99 -25.25 7.63
N PRO A 266 4.17 -25.08 7.05
CA PRO A 266 4.86 -26.16 6.39
C PRO A 266 5.19 -27.27 7.38
N PRO A 267 5.45 -28.52 6.91
CA PRO A 267 5.85 -29.63 7.78
C PRO A 267 7.09 -29.24 8.61
N ALA A 268 7.04 -29.50 9.91
CA ALA A 268 8.17 -29.23 10.82
C ALA A 268 9.45 -29.99 10.40
N SER A 269 9.29 -31.21 9.84
CA SER A 269 10.39 -32.00 9.30
C SER A 269 11.12 -31.33 8.13
N ASP A 270 10.46 -30.44 7.37
CA ASP A 270 11.01 -29.69 6.23
C ASP A 270 11.24 -28.20 6.56
N THR A 271 11.11 -27.80 7.84
CA THR A 271 11.24 -26.41 8.30
C THR A 271 12.43 -26.24 9.23
N ARG A 272 13.13 -25.12 9.10
CA ARG A 272 14.20 -24.67 9.98
C ARG A 272 13.95 -23.26 10.47
N ASP A 273 14.21 -22.97 11.74
CA ASP A 273 14.11 -21.62 12.28
C ASP A 273 15.25 -20.73 11.78
N PHE A 274 14.94 -19.48 11.47
CA PHE A 274 15.92 -18.49 11.00
C PHE A 274 17.01 -18.25 12.05
N THR A 275 16.67 -18.25 13.34
CA THR A 275 17.63 -18.07 14.45
C THR A 275 18.69 -19.16 14.50
N GLU A 276 18.35 -20.40 14.18
CA GLU A 276 19.30 -21.51 14.09
C GLU A 276 20.29 -21.30 12.93
N LEU A 277 19.81 -20.79 11.78
CA LEU A 277 20.66 -20.48 10.62
C LEU A 277 21.60 -19.30 10.90
N ALA A 278 21.15 -18.30 11.62
CA ALA A 278 21.95 -17.14 12.01
C ALA A 278 23.02 -17.53 13.03
N GLY A 279 22.67 -18.35 14.04
CA GLY A 279 23.60 -18.85 15.07
C GLY A 279 24.71 -19.77 14.51
N SER A 280 24.38 -20.58 13.52
CA SER A 280 25.39 -21.47 12.90
C SER A 280 26.46 -20.72 12.08
N LYS A 281 26.19 -19.48 11.64
CA LYS A 281 27.20 -18.63 10.97
C LYS A 281 28.11 -17.87 11.95
N GLY A 282 27.73 -17.75 13.21
CA GLY A 282 28.49 -17.07 14.26
C GLY A 282 29.60 -17.93 14.88
N VAL A 283 29.50 -19.26 14.84
CA VAL A 283 30.47 -20.20 15.43
C VAL A 283 31.72 -20.38 14.58
N GLY A 284 31.74 -19.88 13.34
CA GLY A 284 32.89 -20.04 12.41
C GLY A 284 33.92 -18.91 12.43
N LYS A 285 33.85 -17.92 13.32
CA LYS A 285 34.76 -16.77 13.38
C LYS A 285 35.65 -16.68 14.62
N SER A 286 35.82 -17.78 15.36
CA SER A 286 36.82 -17.85 16.43
C SER A 286 37.69 -19.09 16.26
N ARG A 287 38.66 -19.03 15.36
CA ARG A 287 39.95 -19.72 15.41
C ARG A 287 40.97 -18.99 14.56
#